data_37a200d93938ce662e4b24d87fbe9037
#
_entry.id   37a200d93938ce662e4b24d87fbe9037
#
_cell.length_a   1.000
_cell.length_b   1.000
_cell.length_c   1.000
_cell.angle_alpha   90.00
_cell.angle_beta   90.00
_cell.angle_gamma   90.00
#
_symmetry.space_group_name_H-M   'P 1'
#
loop_
_entity.id
_entity.type
_entity.pdbx_description
1 polymer ?
#
loop_
_entity_poly.entity_id
_entity_poly.type
_entity_poly.pdbx_seq_one_letter_code
_entity_poly.pdbx_strand_id
1 'polypeptide(L)'
;MEELKLRAPAKLNLHLEVVKKRSDGFHDLSSLFTLIELFDDITLKKNSNSIELIESIPIKQNIVLKAANLLKDLFSVKEGVKIELVKSIPDQKGLGGGSSDAASTLLGLRKFWNLDISDQDLAEIALTLGSDVPFFIYGKTAWAEGRGEILAEYPYKKKYYLLFLPALKISTKNAFEQASFVPRPKISKKNFTSDQSFNSF
;
A
#
# COMPACT_ATOMS: atom_id res chain seq x y z
N MET A 1 -6.33 -1.26 -25.11
CA MET A 1 -7.14 -0.28 -24.32
C MET A 1 -6.52 1.08 -24.51
N GLU A 2 -7.31 2.14 -24.77
CA GLU A 2 -6.76 3.49 -25.00
C GLU A 2 -6.59 4.28 -23.71
N GLU A 3 -7.51 4.11 -22.74
CA GLU A 3 -7.48 4.76 -21.44
C GLU A 3 -8.07 3.85 -20.36
N LEU A 4 -7.52 3.93 -19.13
CA LEU A 4 -8.03 3.26 -17.94
C LEU A 4 -7.90 4.21 -16.74
N LYS A 5 -9.01 4.47 -16.05
CA LYS A 5 -9.06 5.27 -14.82
C LYS A 5 -9.15 4.37 -13.60
N LEU A 6 -8.40 4.71 -12.57
CA LEU A 6 -8.28 3.95 -11.34
C LEU A 6 -8.34 4.90 -10.15
N ARG A 7 -8.82 4.40 -9.02
CA ARG A 7 -8.79 5.11 -7.72
C ARG A 7 -7.95 4.29 -6.75
N ALA A 8 -6.92 4.92 -6.22
CA ALA A 8 -5.99 4.33 -5.25
C ALA A 8 -6.45 4.70 -3.82
N PRO A 9 -7.06 3.77 -3.05
CA PRO A 9 -7.64 4.06 -1.75
C PRO A 9 -6.57 4.26 -0.67
N ALA A 10 -6.83 5.11 0.31
CA ALA A 10 -6.04 5.15 1.55
C ALA A 10 -6.37 3.97 2.48
N LYS A 11 -5.51 3.73 3.47
CA LYS A 11 -5.74 2.74 4.54
C LYS A 11 -5.71 3.37 5.92
N LEU A 12 -6.29 2.65 6.89
CA LEU A 12 -6.05 2.87 8.31
C LEU A 12 -5.49 1.61 8.96
N ASN A 13 -4.63 1.79 9.95
CA ASN A 13 -4.30 0.75 10.91
C ASN A 13 -5.30 0.87 12.07
N LEU A 14 -6.28 -0.03 12.13
CA LEU A 14 -7.24 -0.10 13.24
C LEU A 14 -6.60 -0.72 14.48
N HIS A 15 -5.56 -1.49 14.28
CA HIS A 15 -4.64 -2.02 15.28
C HIS A 15 -3.26 -2.08 14.65
N LEU A 16 -2.21 -1.76 15.41
CA LEU A 16 -0.83 -1.89 14.98
C LEU A 16 0.06 -2.16 16.20
N GLU A 17 0.53 -3.37 16.30
CA GLU A 17 1.49 -3.81 17.29
C GLU A 17 2.81 -4.21 16.64
N VAL A 18 3.90 -3.64 17.12
CA VAL A 18 5.26 -4.07 16.77
C VAL A 18 5.64 -5.20 17.73
N VAL A 19 5.72 -6.43 17.21
CA VAL A 19 5.91 -7.64 18.03
C VAL A 19 7.37 -7.83 18.40
N LYS A 20 8.27 -7.72 17.41
CA LYS A 20 9.73 -7.85 17.61
C LYS A 20 10.50 -7.25 16.44
N LYS A 21 11.76 -6.92 16.69
CA LYS A 21 12.73 -6.59 15.66
C LYS A 21 13.32 -7.88 15.07
N ARG A 22 13.45 -7.93 13.76
CA ARG A 22 14.01 -9.04 13.00
C ARG A 22 15.51 -8.84 12.74
N SER A 23 16.21 -9.92 12.42
CA SER A 23 17.64 -9.88 12.05
C SER A 23 17.89 -9.18 10.70
N ASP A 24 16.87 -9.12 9.83
CA ASP A 24 16.92 -8.43 8.54
C ASP A 24 16.69 -6.89 8.64
N GLY A 25 16.57 -6.37 9.86
CA GLY A 25 16.37 -4.95 10.13
C GLY A 25 14.90 -4.50 10.09
N PHE A 26 13.97 -5.34 9.63
CA PHE A 26 12.54 -5.12 9.69
C PHE A 26 11.96 -5.47 11.07
N HIS A 27 10.64 -5.31 11.20
CA HIS A 27 9.89 -5.64 12.40
C HIS A 27 8.76 -6.62 12.07
N ASP A 28 8.56 -7.61 12.93
CA ASP A 28 7.33 -8.39 12.90
C ASP A 28 6.18 -7.58 13.49
N LEU A 29 5.08 -7.55 12.77
CA LEU A 29 3.88 -6.80 13.11
C LEU A 29 2.71 -7.73 13.40
N SER A 30 1.76 -7.20 14.17
CA SER A 30 0.40 -7.70 14.27
C SER A 30 -0.53 -6.50 14.05
N SER A 31 -1.27 -6.47 12.95
CA SER A 31 -2.03 -5.29 12.55
C SER A 31 -3.37 -5.65 11.95
N LEU A 32 -4.33 -4.73 12.08
CA LEU A 32 -5.60 -4.78 11.36
C LEU A 32 -5.66 -3.60 10.41
N PHE A 33 -5.56 -3.87 9.11
CA PHE A 33 -5.66 -2.88 8.05
C PHE A 33 -7.08 -2.79 7.50
N THR A 34 -7.55 -1.59 7.22
CA THR A 34 -8.79 -1.36 6.48
C THR A 34 -8.63 -0.25 5.44
N LEU A 35 -9.31 -0.40 4.31
CA LEU A 35 -9.38 0.65 3.30
C LEU A 35 -10.41 1.70 3.68
N ILE A 36 -10.16 2.95 3.30
CA ILE A 36 -11.09 4.07 3.48
C ILE A 36 -11.36 4.80 2.15
N GLU A 37 -12.48 5.49 2.08
CA GLU A 37 -12.91 6.22 0.88
C GLU A 37 -12.25 7.61 0.78
N LEU A 38 -10.92 7.61 0.81
CA LEU A 38 -10.05 8.73 0.45
C LEU A 38 -9.10 8.20 -0.62
N PHE A 39 -9.00 8.84 -1.78
CA PHE A 39 -8.35 8.26 -2.94
C PHE A 39 -7.40 9.23 -3.61
N ASP A 40 -6.33 8.70 -4.18
CA ASP A 40 -5.62 9.32 -5.28
C ASP A 40 -6.20 8.82 -6.60
N ASP A 41 -6.14 9.62 -7.64
CA ASP A 41 -6.66 9.25 -8.96
C ASP A 41 -5.48 8.94 -9.90
N ILE A 42 -5.57 7.81 -10.61
CA ILE A 42 -4.57 7.37 -11.58
C ILE A 42 -5.26 7.16 -12.92
N THR A 43 -4.72 7.77 -13.97
CA THR A 43 -5.17 7.53 -15.34
C THR A 43 -4.03 6.97 -16.17
N LEU A 44 -4.24 5.78 -16.73
CA LEU A 44 -3.31 5.14 -17.67
C LEU A 44 -3.80 5.44 -19.08
N LYS A 45 -2.91 5.95 -19.93
CA LYS A 45 -3.18 6.22 -21.35
C LYS A 45 -2.13 5.55 -22.21
N LYS A 46 -2.54 5.13 -23.40
CA LYS A 46 -1.62 4.52 -24.35
C LYS A 46 -0.49 5.49 -24.71
N ASN A 47 0.71 4.96 -24.75
CA ASN A 47 1.90 5.65 -25.23
C ASN A 47 2.70 4.69 -26.14
N SER A 48 3.56 5.21 -26.99
CA SER A 48 4.26 4.38 -27.98
C SER A 48 5.16 3.32 -27.35
N ASN A 49 6.29 3.72 -26.74
CA ASN A 49 7.27 2.77 -26.23
C ASN A 49 7.78 3.12 -24.82
N SER A 50 7.60 4.35 -24.38
CA SER A 50 8.11 4.86 -23.09
C SER A 50 7.05 4.88 -22.00
N ILE A 51 7.52 4.78 -20.75
CA ILE A 51 6.72 5.10 -19.59
C ILE A 51 6.91 6.59 -19.28
N GLU A 52 5.81 7.32 -19.23
CA GLU A 52 5.76 8.72 -18.86
C GLU A 52 4.89 8.88 -17.62
N LEU A 53 5.37 9.61 -16.62
CA LEU A 53 4.60 9.93 -15.42
C LEU A 53 4.40 11.44 -15.35
N ILE A 54 3.13 11.84 -15.26
CA ILE A 54 2.70 13.21 -14.95
C ILE A 54 2.05 13.19 -13.59
N GLU A 55 2.57 13.97 -12.66
CA GLU A 55 2.09 14.01 -11.28
C GLU A 55 1.71 15.44 -10.88
N SER A 56 0.61 15.55 -10.12
CA SER A 56 0.11 16.84 -9.62
C SER A 56 1.06 17.47 -8.59
N ILE A 57 1.83 16.63 -7.88
CA ILE A 57 2.84 17.02 -6.88
C ILE A 57 4.09 16.22 -7.18
N PRO A 58 5.23 16.86 -7.52
CA PRO A 58 6.47 16.15 -7.82
C PRO A 58 6.97 15.32 -6.62
N ILE A 59 7.17 14.02 -6.82
CA ILE A 59 7.63 13.07 -5.81
C ILE A 59 9.00 12.52 -6.22
N LYS A 60 10.01 12.82 -5.43
CA LYS A 60 11.36 12.29 -5.67
C LYS A 60 11.33 10.75 -5.61
N GLN A 61 11.79 10.08 -6.67
CA GLN A 61 11.80 8.61 -6.79
C GLN A 61 10.40 7.99 -6.65
N ASN A 62 9.42 8.48 -7.43
CA ASN A 62 8.05 8.02 -7.37
C ASN A 62 7.94 6.50 -7.55
N ILE A 63 7.27 5.85 -6.58
CA ILE A 63 7.08 4.40 -6.55
C ILE A 63 6.17 3.90 -7.68
N VAL A 64 5.28 4.74 -8.21
CA VAL A 64 4.44 4.45 -9.39
C VAL A 64 5.30 4.17 -10.62
N LEU A 65 6.31 5.01 -10.84
CA LEU A 65 7.24 4.81 -11.96
C LEU A 65 8.07 3.52 -11.77
N LYS A 66 8.48 3.22 -10.54
CA LYS A 66 9.16 1.95 -10.22
C LYS A 66 8.26 0.75 -10.49
N ALA A 67 7.00 0.80 -10.08
CA ALA A 67 6.02 -0.25 -10.30
C ALA A 67 5.79 -0.51 -11.80
N ALA A 68 5.66 0.55 -12.58
CA ALA A 68 5.44 0.45 -14.02
C ALA A 68 6.66 -0.15 -14.75
N ASN A 69 7.87 0.33 -14.44
CA ASN A 69 9.10 -0.22 -15.04
C ASN A 69 9.27 -1.70 -14.64
N LEU A 70 9.05 -2.04 -13.37
CA LEU A 70 9.18 -3.41 -12.89
C LEU A 70 8.30 -4.40 -13.68
N LEU A 71 7.02 -4.08 -13.90
CA LEU A 71 6.15 -4.94 -14.73
C LEU A 71 6.57 -4.95 -16.18
N LYS A 72 6.94 -3.80 -16.73
CA LYS A 72 7.40 -3.70 -18.14
C LYS A 72 8.60 -4.61 -18.40
N ASP A 73 9.56 -4.61 -17.47
CA ASP A 73 10.78 -5.41 -17.57
C ASP A 73 10.50 -6.91 -17.37
N LEU A 74 9.77 -7.28 -16.31
CA LEU A 74 9.45 -8.67 -15.99
C LEU A 74 8.67 -9.38 -17.10
N PHE A 75 7.75 -8.67 -17.75
CA PHE A 75 6.91 -9.24 -18.82
C PHE A 75 7.39 -8.86 -20.24
N SER A 76 8.55 -8.21 -20.35
CA SER A 76 9.12 -7.78 -21.65
C SER A 76 8.13 -7.00 -22.52
N VAL A 77 7.28 -6.17 -21.88
CA VAL A 77 6.24 -5.38 -22.54
C VAL A 77 6.90 -4.34 -23.46
N LYS A 78 6.47 -4.28 -24.72
CA LYS A 78 6.99 -3.33 -25.72
C LYS A 78 6.25 -1.99 -25.67
N GLU A 79 4.94 -2.05 -25.43
CA GLU A 79 4.09 -0.87 -25.35
C GLU A 79 4.49 0.02 -24.17
N GLY A 80 4.39 1.34 -24.39
CA GLY A 80 4.53 2.34 -23.36
C GLY A 80 3.21 2.64 -22.68
N VAL A 81 3.29 3.47 -21.66
CA VAL A 81 2.12 4.01 -20.94
C VAL A 81 2.42 5.42 -20.45
N LYS A 82 1.45 6.30 -20.59
CA LYS A 82 1.43 7.59 -19.91
C LYS A 82 0.56 7.44 -18.66
N ILE A 83 1.12 7.73 -17.51
CA ILE A 83 0.48 7.65 -16.20
C ILE A 83 0.26 9.08 -15.71
N GLU A 84 -1.00 9.44 -15.46
CA GLU A 84 -1.35 10.71 -14.83
C GLU A 84 -1.77 10.40 -13.39
N LEU A 85 -1.09 11.01 -12.40
CA LEU A 85 -1.31 10.81 -10.97
C LEU A 85 -1.76 12.11 -10.32
N VAL A 86 -2.97 12.12 -9.76
CA VAL A 86 -3.50 13.23 -8.97
C VAL A 86 -3.55 12.82 -7.50
N LYS A 87 -2.75 13.51 -6.68
CA LYS A 87 -2.61 13.23 -5.24
C LYS A 87 -3.65 13.99 -4.42
N SER A 88 -4.42 13.25 -3.61
CA SER A 88 -5.37 13.76 -2.63
C SER A 88 -5.13 13.17 -1.24
N ILE A 89 -4.50 11.98 -1.16
CA ILE A 89 -4.12 11.36 0.11
C ILE A 89 -2.94 12.13 0.70
N PRO A 90 -3.06 12.66 1.94
CA PRO A 90 -1.98 13.40 2.60
C PRO A 90 -0.72 12.57 2.77
N ASP A 91 0.43 13.13 2.35
CA ASP A 91 1.73 12.48 2.45
C ASP A 91 2.25 12.37 3.89
N GLN A 92 2.98 11.29 4.21
CA GLN A 92 3.61 11.03 5.51
C GLN A 92 2.64 11.09 6.71
N LYS A 93 1.41 10.62 6.52
CA LYS A 93 0.36 10.53 7.56
C LYS A 93 -0.03 9.09 7.92
N GLY A 94 0.76 8.10 7.51
CA GLY A 94 0.47 6.69 7.77
C GLY A 94 -0.70 6.10 6.97
N LEU A 95 -1.25 6.87 6.01
CA LEU A 95 -2.42 6.49 5.20
C LEU A 95 -2.09 5.58 4.01
N GLY A 96 -0.81 5.27 3.78
CA GLY A 96 -0.36 4.33 2.75
C GLY A 96 -0.51 4.81 1.30
N GLY A 97 -0.66 6.13 1.06
CA GLY A 97 -0.95 6.67 -0.28
C GLY A 97 0.03 6.20 -1.36
N GLY A 98 1.35 6.30 -1.13
CA GLY A 98 2.33 5.84 -2.11
C GLY A 98 2.26 4.34 -2.41
N SER A 99 2.04 3.50 -1.38
CA SER A 99 1.86 2.05 -1.55
C SER A 99 0.58 1.71 -2.30
N SER A 100 -0.49 2.47 -2.05
CA SER A 100 -1.75 2.37 -2.77
C SER A 100 -1.60 2.74 -4.24
N ASP A 101 -0.89 3.83 -4.53
CA ASP A 101 -0.59 4.26 -5.91
C ASP A 101 0.18 3.18 -6.65
N ALA A 102 1.21 2.60 -6.03
CA ALA A 102 1.99 1.51 -6.62
C ALA A 102 1.12 0.28 -6.91
N ALA A 103 0.33 -0.17 -5.95
CA ALA A 103 -0.57 -1.32 -6.10
C ALA A 103 -1.63 -1.09 -7.19
N SER A 104 -2.27 0.09 -7.18
CA SER A 104 -3.27 0.46 -8.18
C SER A 104 -2.65 0.54 -9.58
N THR A 105 -1.40 1.02 -9.67
CA THR A 105 -0.64 1.01 -10.93
C THR A 105 -0.36 -0.41 -11.40
N LEU A 106 0.10 -1.32 -10.54
CA LEU A 106 0.34 -2.72 -10.87
C LEU A 106 -0.94 -3.40 -11.38
N LEU A 107 -2.05 -3.28 -10.63
CA LEU A 107 -3.36 -3.82 -11.01
C LEU A 107 -3.86 -3.23 -12.34
N GLY A 108 -3.70 -1.92 -12.50
CA GLY A 108 -4.09 -1.22 -13.72
C GLY A 108 -3.28 -1.66 -14.92
N LEU A 109 -1.96 -1.74 -14.80
CA LEU A 109 -1.06 -2.14 -15.88
C LEU A 109 -1.23 -3.61 -16.25
N ARG A 110 -1.47 -4.50 -15.28
CA ARG A 110 -1.86 -5.88 -15.57
C ARG A 110 -3.03 -5.93 -16.56
N LYS A 111 -4.08 -5.16 -16.28
CA LYS A 111 -5.26 -5.07 -17.15
C LYS A 111 -4.95 -4.32 -18.45
N PHE A 112 -4.21 -3.22 -18.38
CA PHE A 112 -3.92 -2.34 -19.51
C PHE A 112 -3.06 -3.03 -20.59
N TRP A 113 -2.05 -3.78 -20.16
CA TRP A 113 -1.15 -4.56 -20.99
C TRP A 113 -1.60 -6.03 -21.20
N ASN A 114 -2.77 -6.39 -20.66
CA ASN A 114 -3.34 -7.76 -20.73
C ASN A 114 -2.34 -8.83 -20.28
N LEU A 115 -1.72 -8.63 -19.10
CA LEU A 115 -0.76 -9.57 -18.55
C LEU A 115 -1.46 -10.73 -17.84
N ASP A 116 -1.02 -11.95 -18.13
CA ASP A 116 -1.48 -13.16 -17.45
C ASP A 116 -0.65 -13.40 -16.19
N ILE A 117 -1.11 -12.83 -15.10
CA ILE A 117 -0.49 -12.95 -13.77
C ILE A 117 -1.58 -13.00 -12.69
N SER A 118 -1.44 -13.91 -11.74
CA SER A 118 -2.35 -14.06 -10.61
C SER A 118 -2.24 -12.90 -9.61
N ASP A 119 -3.26 -12.70 -8.75
CA ASP A 119 -3.19 -11.73 -7.66
C ASP A 119 -2.08 -12.07 -6.66
N GLN A 120 -1.83 -13.37 -6.45
CA GLN A 120 -0.77 -13.84 -5.55
C GLN A 120 0.62 -13.47 -6.09
N ASP A 121 0.92 -13.80 -7.35
CA ASP A 121 2.21 -13.48 -7.96
C ASP A 121 2.42 -11.97 -8.05
N LEU A 122 1.35 -11.23 -8.36
CA LEU A 122 1.39 -9.76 -8.39
C LEU A 122 1.68 -9.18 -6.99
N ALA A 123 1.15 -9.79 -5.92
CA ALA A 123 1.43 -9.38 -4.55
C ALA A 123 2.89 -9.67 -4.14
N GLU A 124 3.48 -10.78 -4.62
CA GLU A 124 4.90 -11.08 -4.42
C GLU A 124 5.81 -10.04 -5.11
N ILE A 125 5.49 -9.67 -6.35
CA ILE A 125 6.16 -8.57 -7.05
C ILE A 125 5.98 -7.26 -6.28
N ALA A 126 4.77 -6.95 -5.84
CA ALA A 126 4.43 -5.75 -5.10
C ALA A 126 5.22 -5.60 -3.78
N LEU A 127 5.53 -6.71 -3.10
CA LEU A 127 6.32 -6.73 -1.88
C LEU A 127 7.74 -6.19 -2.08
N THR A 128 8.30 -6.28 -3.27
CA THR A 128 9.62 -5.72 -3.60
C THR A 128 9.61 -4.19 -3.63
N LEU A 129 8.45 -3.59 -3.83
CA LEU A 129 8.25 -2.13 -3.84
C LEU A 129 8.03 -1.57 -2.45
N GLY A 130 7.38 -2.35 -1.56
CA GLY A 130 7.14 -1.95 -0.18
C GLY A 130 6.21 -2.90 0.57
N SER A 131 6.36 -2.96 1.89
CA SER A 131 5.65 -3.92 2.76
C SER A 131 4.12 -3.74 2.74
N ASP A 132 3.63 -2.51 2.57
CA ASP A 132 2.19 -2.22 2.54
C ASP A 132 1.55 -2.44 1.15
N VAL A 133 2.36 -2.57 0.07
CA VAL A 133 1.83 -2.66 -1.30
C VAL A 133 0.97 -3.90 -1.51
N PRO A 134 1.34 -5.10 -1.00
CA PRO A 134 0.50 -6.30 -1.12
C PRO A 134 -0.89 -6.15 -0.52
N PHE A 135 -1.05 -5.38 0.57
CA PHE A 135 -2.36 -5.13 1.17
C PHE A 135 -3.33 -4.44 0.19
N PHE A 136 -2.84 -3.50 -0.61
CA PHE A 136 -3.66 -2.80 -1.60
C PHE A 136 -3.97 -3.67 -2.83
N ILE A 137 -3.11 -4.65 -3.16
CA ILE A 137 -3.43 -5.70 -4.14
C ILE A 137 -4.55 -6.60 -3.60
N TYR A 138 -4.45 -6.98 -2.31
CA TYR A 138 -5.47 -7.81 -1.64
C TYR A 138 -6.85 -7.13 -1.59
N GLY A 139 -6.91 -5.81 -1.39
CA GLY A 139 -8.09 -4.97 -1.61
C GLY A 139 -9.23 -5.15 -0.59
N LYS A 140 -8.98 -5.79 0.56
CA LYS A 140 -9.98 -6.03 1.61
C LYS A 140 -9.41 -5.74 2.99
N THR A 141 -10.31 -5.52 3.98
CA THR A 141 -9.89 -5.46 5.38
C THR A 141 -9.22 -6.77 5.78
N ALA A 142 -8.01 -6.70 6.32
CA ALA A 142 -7.19 -7.86 6.60
C ALA A 142 -6.42 -7.72 7.90
N TRP A 143 -6.30 -8.85 8.60
CA TRP A 143 -5.29 -9.04 9.62
C TRP A 143 -3.95 -9.29 8.95
N ALA A 144 -2.95 -8.53 9.33
CA ALA A 144 -1.62 -8.54 8.74
C ALA A 144 -0.59 -8.98 9.78
N GLU A 145 0.28 -9.90 9.39
CA GLU A 145 1.41 -10.39 10.17
C GLU A 145 2.71 -10.31 9.35
N GLY A 146 3.84 -10.78 9.93
CA GLY A 146 5.13 -10.61 9.30
C GLY A 146 5.54 -9.13 9.30
N ARG A 147 5.96 -8.60 8.15
CA ARG A 147 6.23 -7.17 7.95
C ARG A 147 4.98 -6.40 7.53
N GLY A 148 3.79 -7.07 7.48
CA GLY A 148 2.52 -6.59 6.96
C GLY A 148 2.07 -7.31 5.69
N GLU A 149 2.86 -8.26 5.17
CA GLU A 149 2.61 -8.98 3.91
C GLU A 149 1.78 -10.26 4.08
N ILE A 150 1.76 -10.86 5.27
CA ILE A 150 0.98 -12.06 5.54
C ILE A 150 -0.43 -11.65 5.88
N LEU A 151 -1.33 -11.73 4.89
CA LEU A 151 -2.68 -11.19 4.97
C LEU A 151 -3.72 -12.30 5.14
N ALA A 152 -4.65 -12.09 6.08
CA ALA A 152 -5.80 -12.95 6.26
C ALA A 152 -7.07 -12.09 6.35
N GLU A 153 -8.08 -12.38 5.52
CA GLU A 153 -9.34 -11.63 5.51
C GLU A 153 -9.91 -11.51 6.92
N TYR A 154 -10.32 -10.31 7.29
CA TYR A 154 -10.95 -10.04 8.59
C TYR A 154 -12.36 -9.51 8.36
N PRO A 155 -13.39 -10.16 8.95
CA PRO A 155 -14.77 -9.71 8.84
C PRO A 155 -14.90 -8.32 9.47
N TYR A 156 -15.21 -7.32 8.67
CA TYR A 156 -15.27 -5.95 9.13
C TYR A 156 -16.49 -5.24 8.57
N LYS A 157 -17.29 -4.62 9.46
CA LYS A 157 -18.42 -3.78 9.03
C LYS A 157 -17.90 -2.38 8.70
N LYS A 158 -18.30 -1.86 7.55
CA LYS A 158 -17.96 -0.49 7.13
C LYS A 158 -18.32 0.50 8.24
N LYS A 159 -17.38 1.39 8.56
CA LYS A 159 -17.53 2.46 9.55
C LYS A 159 -17.12 3.79 8.93
N TYR A 160 -17.58 4.87 9.54
CA TYR A 160 -17.10 6.22 9.25
C TYR A 160 -16.00 6.59 10.23
N TYR A 161 -14.98 7.29 9.73
CA TYR A 161 -13.83 7.73 10.51
C TYR A 161 -13.67 9.24 10.38
N LEU A 162 -13.43 9.91 11.51
CA LEU A 162 -12.94 11.27 11.50
C LEU A 162 -11.41 11.23 11.52
N LEU A 163 -10.79 11.78 10.48
CA LEU A 163 -9.33 11.85 10.38
C LEU A 163 -8.85 13.20 10.90
N PHE A 164 -8.06 13.18 11.98
CA PHE A 164 -7.33 14.35 12.44
C PHE A 164 -5.90 14.27 11.93
N LEU A 165 -5.48 15.23 11.10
CA LEU A 165 -4.20 15.24 10.41
C LEU A 165 -3.34 16.41 10.93
N PRO A 166 -2.55 16.22 12.01
CA PRO A 166 -1.70 17.27 12.54
C PRO A 166 -0.63 17.69 11.49
N ALA A 167 -0.14 18.92 11.59
CA ALA A 167 0.89 19.44 10.69
C ALA A 167 2.23 18.67 10.79
N LEU A 168 2.45 17.95 11.90
CA LEU A 168 3.64 17.13 12.11
C LEU A 168 3.77 16.04 11.05
N LYS A 169 4.95 15.93 10.46
CA LYS A 169 5.33 14.85 9.55
C LYS A 169 6.15 13.81 10.31
N ILE A 170 5.71 12.56 10.29
CA ILE A 170 6.43 11.45 10.92
C ILE A 170 6.87 10.49 9.82
N SER A 171 8.18 10.33 9.66
CA SER A 171 8.73 9.29 8.79
C SER A 171 8.43 7.92 9.39
N THR A 172 7.83 7.02 8.59
CA THR A 172 7.59 5.62 8.99
C THR A 172 8.88 4.96 9.50
N LYS A 173 10.01 5.20 8.85
CA LYS A 173 11.32 4.69 9.28
C LYS A 173 11.66 5.15 10.69
N ASN A 174 11.57 6.45 10.97
CA ASN A 174 11.88 6.99 12.30
C ASN A 174 10.91 6.47 13.36
N ALA A 175 9.63 6.29 13.02
CA ALA A 175 8.64 5.71 13.94
C ALA A 175 9.03 4.29 14.35
N PHE A 176 9.41 3.44 13.39
CA PHE A 176 9.89 2.08 13.69
C PHE A 176 11.22 2.05 14.47
N GLU A 177 12.15 2.96 14.19
CA GLU A 177 13.42 3.05 14.91
C GLU A 177 13.23 3.50 16.38
N GLN A 178 12.22 4.30 16.65
CA GLN A 178 11.89 4.84 17.99
C GLN A 178 10.81 4.02 18.73
N ALA A 179 10.21 3.03 18.08
CA ALA A 179 9.19 2.20 18.69
C ALA A 179 9.74 1.51 19.95
N SER A 180 9.18 1.83 21.10
CA SER A 180 9.51 1.13 22.34
C SER A 180 8.78 -0.20 22.40
N PHE A 181 9.55 -1.30 22.43
CA PHE A 181 8.99 -2.63 22.61
C PHE A 181 8.55 -2.81 24.07
N VAL A 182 7.26 -2.68 24.32
CA VAL A 182 6.69 -3.08 25.60
C VAL A 182 6.29 -4.53 25.48
N PRO A 183 6.90 -5.47 26.22
CA PRO A 183 6.49 -6.87 26.20
C PRO A 183 5.00 -7.00 26.57
N ARG A 184 4.18 -7.41 25.62
CA ARG A 184 2.75 -7.68 25.81
C ARG A 184 2.40 -9.02 25.17
N PRO A 185 1.38 -9.72 25.65
CA PRO A 185 0.85 -10.86 24.92
C PRO A 185 0.41 -10.42 23.53
N LYS A 186 0.97 -11.04 22.47
CA LYS A 186 0.59 -10.75 21.07
C LYS A 186 -0.92 -10.90 20.91
N ILE A 187 -1.58 -9.84 20.45
CA ILE A 187 -2.97 -9.91 20.03
C ILE A 187 -3.02 -10.59 18.67
N SER A 188 -3.78 -11.67 18.59
CA SER A 188 -3.97 -12.42 17.36
C SER A 188 -5.33 -12.12 16.75
N LYS A 189 -5.48 -12.43 15.43
CA LYS A 189 -6.76 -12.33 14.72
C LYS A 189 -7.93 -12.93 15.48
N LYS A 190 -7.72 -14.06 16.18
CA LYS A 190 -8.78 -14.79 16.91
C LYS A 190 -9.23 -14.08 18.19
N ASN A 191 -8.33 -13.35 18.84
CA ASN A 191 -8.56 -12.77 20.17
C ASN A 191 -8.76 -11.26 20.11
N PHE A 192 -8.73 -10.65 18.91
CA PHE A 192 -8.89 -9.20 18.77
C PHE A 192 -10.34 -8.78 18.99
N THR A 193 -10.52 -7.80 19.87
CA THR A 193 -11.76 -7.05 20.06
C THR A 193 -11.50 -5.56 19.84
N SER A 194 -12.49 -4.79 19.39
CA SER A 194 -12.30 -3.38 19.01
C SER A 194 -11.85 -2.47 20.15
N ASP A 195 -12.12 -2.85 21.39
CA ASP A 195 -11.66 -2.19 22.62
C ASP A 195 -10.18 -2.47 22.94
N GLN A 196 -9.59 -3.48 22.32
CA GLN A 196 -8.16 -3.81 22.38
C GLN A 196 -7.34 -3.16 21.28
N SER A 197 -7.95 -2.26 20.53
CA SER A 197 -7.24 -1.49 19.50
C SER A 197 -6.07 -0.73 20.11
N PHE A 198 -4.89 -0.88 19.52
CA PHE A 198 -3.65 -0.31 20.00
C PHE A 198 -2.79 0.14 18.82
N ASN A 199 -1.99 1.18 19.00
CA ASN A 199 -0.99 1.61 18.06
C ASN A 199 0.35 1.79 18.78
N SER A 200 1.40 1.13 18.30
CA SER A 200 2.76 1.19 18.87
C SER A 200 3.51 2.51 18.62
N PHE A 201 2.91 3.43 17.84
CA PHE A 201 3.52 4.71 17.49
C PHE A 201 2.80 5.89 18.12
#